data_c0826a8e23d80a07fd3499a9021fd75c
#
_entry.id   c0826a8e23d80a07fd3499a9021fd75c
#
_cell.length_a   1.000
_cell.length_b   1.000
_cell.length_c   1.000
_cell.angle_alpha   90.00
_cell.angle_beta   90.00
_cell.angle_gamma   90.00
#
_symmetry.space_group_name_H-M   'P 1'
#
loop_
_entity.id
_entity.type
_entity.pdbx_description
1 polymer ?
#
loop_
_entity_poly.entity_id
_entity_poly.type
_entity_poly.pdbx_seq_one_letter_code
_entity_poly.pdbx_strand_id
1 'polypeptide(L)'
;MLALADISMGPDHLVKGEKVMGILREIMPDIPIETLPVPFCAVATDLADNSEVVYDSGSLYEAIRASISIPAFFKPQRNGEMLLIDGGVLNPLPLNRVTRSDGDLLVSVNVSAHSDMRLEHLRETRKRNRTSAGRLPALGRLPDENFYSVLSKTFVMMLQRNAELTAQLYPPDIRVDIPMNRFGGFDYDKAARISSEGRRRMREALELYEKTHNIHSSSSPA
;
A
#
# COMPACT_ATOMS: atom_id res chain seq x y z
N MET A 1 17.46 9.85 3.89
CA MET A 1 16.12 9.44 4.33
C MET A 1 15.29 10.55 4.98
N LEU A 2 15.88 11.39 5.81
CA LEU A 2 15.18 12.55 6.42
C LEU A 2 14.85 13.69 5.42
N ALA A 3 15.39 13.65 4.20
CA ALA A 3 15.19 14.70 3.21
C ALA A 3 13.77 14.77 2.61
N LEU A 4 13.01 13.67 2.68
CA LEU A 4 11.64 13.57 2.15
C LEU A 4 10.55 13.84 3.19
N ALA A 5 10.89 13.89 4.48
CA ALA A 5 9.93 14.09 5.54
C ALA A 5 9.95 15.54 6.02
N ASP A 6 8.81 16.23 5.89
CA ASP A 6 8.51 17.48 6.59
C ASP A 6 8.17 17.15 8.04
N ILE A 7 9.18 16.79 8.85
CA ILE A 7 8.91 16.46 10.25
C ILE A 7 8.36 17.70 10.95
N SER A 8 7.07 17.70 11.16
CA SER A 8 6.35 18.69 11.95
C SER A 8 5.46 17.90 12.89
N MET A 9 5.94 17.68 14.11
CA MET A 9 5.14 16.97 15.12
C MET A 9 3.93 17.83 15.51
N GLY A 10 2.79 17.50 14.92
CA GLY A 10 1.48 17.98 15.35
C GLY A 10 0.77 16.90 16.18
N PRO A 11 -0.34 17.25 16.86
CA PRO A 11 -1.12 16.27 17.61
C PRO A 11 -1.77 15.18 16.73
N ASP A 12 -1.87 15.41 15.43
CA ASP A 12 -2.57 14.59 14.44
C ASP A 12 -1.67 14.01 13.36
N HIS A 13 -0.36 14.37 13.30
CA HIS A 13 0.56 13.92 12.24
C HIS A 13 2.04 14.02 12.63
N LEU A 14 2.87 13.20 11.97
CA LEU A 14 4.33 13.27 12.03
C LEU A 14 4.92 14.07 10.86
N VAL A 15 4.24 14.07 9.70
CA VAL A 15 4.71 14.66 8.44
C VAL A 15 3.58 15.43 7.76
N LYS A 16 3.86 16.63 7.26
CA LYS A 16 2.86 17.45 6.54
C LYS A 16 2.53 16.92 5.14
N GLY A 17 3.46 16.21 4.50
CA GLY A 17 3.32 15.70 3.14
C GLY A 17 3.64 16.71 2.04
N GLU A 18 3.99 17.94 2.37
CA GLU A 18 4.29 19.00 1.38
C GLU A 18 5.54 18.69 0.55
N LYS A 19 6.56 18.06 1.14
CA LYS A 19 7.76 17.66 0.40
C LYS A 19 7.48 16.56 -0.61
N VAL A 20 6.63 15.60 -0.26
CA VAL A 20 6.21 14.53 -1.20
C VAL A 20 5.48 15.16 -2.39
N MET A 21 4.56 16.09 -2.13
CA MET A 21 3.86 16.82 -3.18
C MET A 21 4.80 17.74 -3.96
N GLY A 22 5.82 18.32 -3.31
CA GLY A 22 6.87 19.10 -3.98
C GLY A 22 7.61 18.30 -5.04
N ILE A 23 8.04 17.09 -4.69
CA ILE A 23 8.70 16.17 -5.63
C ILE A 23 7.77 15.77 -6.77
N LEU A 24 6.50 15.51 -6.45
CA LEU A 24 5.52 15.18 -7.48
C LEU A 24 5.39 16.32 -8.51
N ARG A 25 5.36 17.58 -8.05
CA ARG A 25 5.32 18.78 -8.91
C ARG A 25 6.56 18.94 -9.81
N GLU A 26 7.71 18.43 -9.37
CA GLU A 26 8.94 18.42 -10.18
C GLU A 26 8.93 17.35 -11.27
N ILE A 27 8.21 16.24 -11.05
CA ILE A 27 8.21 15.09 -11.94
C ILE A 27 7.12 15.21 -13.02
N MET A 28 5.95 15.72 -12.65
CA MET A 28 4.78 15.76 -13.54
C MET A 28 3.89 16.99 -13.23
N PRO A 29 3.22 17.58 -14.22
CA PRO A 29 2.24 18.65 -13.98
C PRO A 29 0.98 18.11 -13.31
N ASP A 30 0.23 18.99 -12.63
CA ASP A 30 -1.13 18.69 -12.22
C ASP A 30 -2.03 18.71 -13.47
N ILE A 31 -2.67 17.60 -13.75
CA ILE A 31 -3.58 17.44 -14.88
C ILE A 31 -4.91 16.87 -14.41
N PRO A 32 -6.03 17.17 -15.08
CA PRO A 32 -7.29 16.55 -14.77
C PRO A 32 -7.24 15.04 -15.01
N ILE A 33 -7.71 14.26 -14.03
CA ILE A 33 -7.67 12.79 -14.07
C ILE A 33 -8.35 12.24 -15.32
N GLU A 34 -9.49 12.82 -15.70
CA GLU A 34 -10.28 12.45 -16.86
C GLU A 34 -9.57 12.65 -18.21
N THR A 35 -8.44 13.39 -18.21
CA THR A 35 -7.62 13.62 -19.42
C THR A 35 -6.45 12.63 -19.54
N LEU A 36 -6.29 11.76 -18.57
CA LEU A 36 -5.22 10.76 -18.60
C LEU A 36 -5.43 9.74 -19.75
N PRO A 37 -4.36 9.34 -20.45
CA PRO A 37 -4.46 8.37 -21.55
C PRO A 37 -4.87 6.97 -21.09
N VAL A 38 -4.67 6.66 -19.82
CA VAL A 38 -5.13 5.43 -19.17
C VAL A 38 -6.10 5.84 -18.07
N PRO A 39 -7.32 5.27 -18.03
CA PRO A 39 -8.26 5.54 -16.96
C PRO A 39 -7.62 5.32 -15.59
N PHE A 40 -7.82 6.26 -14.70
CA PHE A 40 -7.23 6.24 -13.36
C PHE A 40 -8.27 6.62 -12.32
N CYS A 41 -8.24 5.99 -11.18
CA CYS A 41 -8.92 6.48 -9.99
C CYS A 41 -8.05 6.32 -8.76
N ALA A 42 -8.22 7.21 -7.80
CA ALA A 42 -7.65 7.09 -6.46
C ALA A 42 -8.77 7.07 -5.42
N VAL A 43 -8.55 6.36 -4.33
CA VAL A 43 -9.51 6.30 -3.22
C VAL A 43 -8.96 6.98 -1.98
N ALA A 44 -9.83 7.67 -1.27
CA ALA A 44 -9.59 8.23 0.04
C ALA A 44 -10.74 7.82 0.98
N THR A 45 -10.58 8.04 2.27
CA THR A 45 -11.62 7.83 3.27
C THR A 45 -11.98 9.17 3.90
N ASP A 46 -13.25 9.52 3.92
CA ASP A 46 -13.76 10.64 4.69
C ASP A 46 -14.08 10.17 6.11
N LEU A 47 -13.37 10.74 7.09
CA LEU A 47 -13.60 10.47 8.51
C LEU A 47 -14.87 11.13 9.05
N ALA A 48 -15.38 12.20 8.40
CA ALA A 48 -16.58 12.90 8.86
C ALA A 48 -17.82 12.03 8.63
N ASP A 49 -17.91 11.42 7.44
CA ASP A 49 -19.08 10.63 7.03
C ASP A 49 -18.81 9.11 7.06
N ASN A 50 -17.60 8.70 7.43
CA ASN A 50 -17.19 7.29 7.39
C ASN A 50 -17.47 6.64 6.03
N SER A 51 -17.12 7.33 4.95
CA SER A 51 -17.39 6.94 3.58
C SER A 51 -16.11 6.88 2.73
N GLU A 52 -16.16 6.08 1.66
CA GLU A 52 -15.13 6.06 0.64
C GLU A 52 -15.34 7.22 -0.33
N VAL A 53 -14.27 7.96 -0.61
CA VAL A 53 -14.23 9.02 -1.61
C VAL A 53 -13.41 8.53 -2.80
N VAL A 54 -14.01 8.53 -4.00
CA VAL A 54 -13.36 8.10 -5.24
C VAL A 54 -13.05 9.33 -6.07
N TYR A 55 -11.79 9.48 -6.45
CA TYR A 55 -11.31 10.51 -7.35
C TYR A 55 -11.06 9.88 -8.72
N ASP A 56 -11.97 10.09 -9.64
CA ASP A 56 -11.89 9.67 -11.05
C ASP A 56 -11.90 10.87 -12.02
N SER A 57 -11.96 12.07 -11.47
CA SER A 57 -11.97 13.34 -12.18
C SER A 57 -11.38 14.46 -11.32
N GLY A 58 -11.05 15.60 -11.94
CA GLY A 58 -10.45 16.76 -11.26
C GLY A 58 -8.93 16.65 -11.07
N SER A 59 -8.38 17.38 -10.09
CA SER A 59 -6.93 17.47 -9.85
C SER A 59 -6.33 16.13 -9.47
N LEU A 60 -5.36 15.67 -10.24
CA LEU A 60 -4.56 14.48 -9.92
C LEU A 60 -3.78 14.66 -8.62
N TYR A 61 -3.30 15.89 -8.34
CA TYR A 61 -2.56 16.17 -7.12
C TYR A 61 -3.43 16.08 -5.87
N GLU A 62 -4.67 16.58 -5.93
CA GLU A 62 -5.63 16.46 -4.83
C GLU A 62 -5.97 15.00 -4.55
N ALA A 63 -6.23 14.22 -5.60
CA ALA A 63 -6.51 12.81 -5.50
C ALA A 63 -5.35 12.03 -4.84
N ILE A 64 -4.13 12.23 -5.32
CA ILE A 64 -2.95 11.58 -4.76
C ILE A 64 -2.74 12.03 -3.31
N ARG A 65 -2.84 13.35 -3.04
CA ARG A 65 -2.62 13.88 -1.69
C ARG A 65 -3.62 13.33 -0.67
N ALA A 66 -4.89 13.19 -1.05
CA ALA A 66 -5.89 12.57 -0.21
C ALA A 66 -5.58 11.09 0.02
N SER A 67 -5.32 10.35 -1.07
CA SER A 67 -5.10 8.90 -1.05
C SER A 67 -3.88 8.46 -0.24
N ILE A 68 -2.82 9.29 -0.14
CA ILE A 68 -1.61 8.97 0.63
C ILE A 68 -1.64 9.47 2.08
N SER A 69 -2.76 10.01 2.57
CA SER A 69 -2.88 10.60 3.92
C SER A 69 -2.98 9.53 5.01
N ILE A 70 -1.94 8.69 5.13
CA ILE A 70 -1.87 7.59 6.11
C ILE A 70 -2.06 8.13 7.53
N PRO A 71 -3.06 7.62 8.29
CA PRO A 71 -3.35 8.07 9.64
C PRO A 71 -2.13 8.00 10.57
N ALA A 72 -2.01 8.98 11.45
CA ALA A 72 -0.89 9.18 12.37
C ALA A 72 0.46 9.48 11.70
N PHE A 73 0.62 9.28 10.40
CA PHE A 73 1.84 9.57 9.67
C PHE A 73 1.74 10.89 8.89
N PHE A 74 0.78 10.99 7.97
CA PHE A 74 0.52 12.22 7.24
C PHE A 74 -0.63 13.01 7.84
N LYS A 75 -0.55 14.34 7.71
CA LYS A 75 -1.65 15.22 8.09
C LYS A 75 -2.88 14.91 7.22
N PRO A 76 -4.06 14.68 7.84
CA PRO A 76 -5.31 14.57 7.10
C PRO A 76 -5.56 15.78 6.22
N GLN A 77 -6.16 15.59 5.06
CA GLN A 77 -6.52 16.67 4.15
C GLN A 77 -7.95 17.13 4.39
N ARG A 78 -8.16 18.44 4.51
CA ARG A 78 -9.50 19.02 4.55
C ARG A 78 -9.91 19.46 3.15
N ASN A 79 -11.14 19.06 2.76
CA ASN A 79 -11.78 19.53 1.54
C ASN A 79 -13.24 19.87 1.87
N GLY A 80 -13.53 21.17 2.06
CA GLY A 80 -14.81 21.59 2.62
C GLY A 80 -15.04 21.01 4.01
N GLU A 81 -16.14 20.30 4.19
CA GLU A 81 -16.51 19.63 5.45
C GLU A 81 -15.83 18.26 5.60
N MET A 82 -15.30 17.68 4.52
CA MET A 82 -14.62 16.38 4.52
C MET A 82 -13.29 16.46 5.27
N LEU A 83 -12.99 15.40 6.00
CA LEU A 83 -11.69 15.14 6.61
C LEU A 83 -11.09 13.87 6.02
N LEU A 84 -10.26 14.04 5.01
CA LEU A 84 -9.77 12.96 4.17
C LEU A 84 -8.49 12.34 4.72
N ILE A 85 -8.48 11.03 4.77
CA ILE A 85 -7.34 10.18 5.07
C ILE A 85 -7.16 9.13 3.98
N ASP A 86 -6.10 8.32 4.07
CA ASP A 86 -5.76 7.25 3.15
C ASP A 86 -6.95 6.31 2.88
N GLY A 87 -7.20 6.05 1.61
CA GLY A 87 -8.29 5.17 1.18
C GLY A 87 -8.13 3.72 1.62
N GLY A 88 -6.90 3.29 1.90
CA GLY A 88 -6.62 1.97 2.41
C GLY A 88 -7.30 1.65 3.76
N VAL A 89 -7.80 2.65 4.48
CA VAL A 89 -8.58 2.44 5.70
C VAL A 89 -9.85 1.64 5.41
N LEU A 90 -10.59 1.99 4.36
CA LEU A 90 -11.82 1.32 3.95
C LEU A 90 -11.61 0.35 2.79
N ASN A 91 -10.79 0.72 1.79
CA ASN A 91 -10.62 -0.03 0.56
C ASN A 91 -9.14 -0.09 0.13
N PRO A 92 -8.33 -0.93 0.78
CA PRO A 92 -6.88 -1.00 0.52
C PRO A 92 -6.54 -1.68 -0.81
N LEU A 93 -7.49 -2.39 -1.42
CA LEU A 93 -7.33 -3.05 -2.71
C LEU A 93 -8.61 -2.81 -3.55
N PRO A 94 -8.74 -1.63 -4.19
CA PRO A 94 -10.00 -1.13 -4.74
C PRO A 94 -10.39 -1.81 -6.07
N LEU A 95 -10.50 -3.14 -6.09
CA LEU A 95 -10.84 -3.96 -7.26
C LEU A 95 -12.26 -3.67 -7.78
N ASN A 96 -13.15 -3.26 -6.89
CA ASN A 96 -14.51 -2.83 -7.21
C ASN A 96 -14.59 -1.49 -7.96
N ARG A 97 -13.45 -0.78 -8.12
CA ARG A 97 -13.38 0.51 -8.83
C ARG A 97 -12.83 0.36 -10.25
N VAL A 98 -12.39 -0.85 -10.62
CA VAL A 98 -11.88 -1.11 -11.97
C VAL A 98 -13.05 -1.43 -12.91
N THR A 99 -13.22 -0.58 -13.93
CA THR A 99 -14.16 -0.85 -15.01
C THR A 99 -13.57 -1.91 -15.94
N ARG A 100 -14.36 -2.94 -16.29
CA ARG A 100 -13.95 -4.04 -17.16
C ARG A 100 -14.89 -4.18 -18.34
N SER A 101 -14.32 -4.49 -19.50
CA SER A 101 -15.04 -4.98 -20.66
C SER A 101 -14.89 -6.50 -20.79
N ASP A 102 -15.68 -7.10 -21.66
CA ASP A 102 -15.57 -8.54 -21.94
C ASP A 102 -14.18 -8.87 -22.49
N GLY A 103 -13.53 -9.84 -21.86
CA GLY A 103 -12.15 -10.25 -22.21
C GLY A 103 -11.03 -9.52 -21.46
N ASP A 104 -11.35 -8.49 -20.68
CA ASP A 104 -10.35 -7.83 -19.84
C ASP A 104 -9.95 -8.69 -18.64
N LEU A 105 -8.66 -8.69 -18.32
CA LEU A 105 -8.12 -9.32 -17.13
C LEU A 105 -8.03 -8.33 -15.97
N LEU A 106 -8.58 -8.69 -14.81
CA LEU A 106 -8.40 -7.97 -13.58
C LEU A 106 -7.09 -8.40 -12.91
N VAL A 107 -6.12 -7.50 -12.88
CA VAL A 107 -4.82 -7.75 -12.25
C VAL A 107 -4.74 -6.98 -10.95
N SER A 108 -4.40 -7.67 -9.86
CA SER A 108 -4.20 -7.04 -8.56
C SER A 108 -2.76 -7.14 -8.07
N VAL A 109 -2.27 -6.05 -7.46
CA VAL A 109 -0.99 -6.02 -6.76
C VAL A 109 -1.23 -5.59 -5.32
N ASN A 110 -1.27 -6.55 -4.42
CA ASN A 110 -1.47 -6.33 -3.01
C ASN A 110 -0.13 -6.16 -2.28
N VAL A 111 0.23 -4.93 -1.94
CA VAL A 111 1.46 -4.60 -1.20
C VAL A 111 1.31 -4.74 0.32
N SER A 112 0.09 -5.03 0.79
CA SER A 112 -0.28 -5.22 2.19
C SER A 112 -0.50 -6.70 2.54
N ALA A 113 0.01 -7.62 1.74
CA ALA A 113 -0.16 -9.06 1.97
C ALA A 113 0.44 -9.50 3.32
N HIS A 114 -0.07 -10.62 3.84
CA HIS A 114 0.41 -11.18 5.09
C HIS A 114 1.93 -11.32 5.13
N SER A 115 2.49 -11.10 6.30
CA SER A 115 3.92 -11.19 6.54
C SER A 115 4.45 -12.59 6.19
N ASP A 116 5.62 -12.61 5.53
CA ASP A 116 6.34 -13.86 5.30
C ASP A 116 6.98 -14.34 6.61
N MET A 117 6.39 -15.35 7.24
CA MET A 117 6.83 -15.94 8.51
C MET A 117 8.29 -16.40 8.48
N ARG A 118 8.78 -16.86 7.33
CA ARG A 118 10.18 -17.24 7.15
C ARG A 118 11.11 -16.05 7.26
N LEU A 119 10.72 -14.91 6.71
CA LEU A 119 11.48 -13.66 6.84
C LEU A 119 11.45 -13.11 8.26
N GLU A 120 10.34 -13.25 8.98
CA GLU A 120 10.24 -12.85 10.39
C GLU A 120 11.19 -13.66 11.25
N HIS A 121 11.17 -14.99 11.13
CA HIS A 121 12.08 -15.88 11.86
C HIS A 121 13.57 -15.57 11.58
N LEU A 122 13.95 -15.31 10.33
CA LEU A 122 15.31 -14.92 9.97
C LEU A 122 15.71 -13.56 10.57
N ARG A 123 14.79 -12.60 10.64
CA ARG A 123 15.03 -11.29 11.26
C ARG A 123 15.21 -11.40 12.78
N GLU A 124 14.39 -12.19 13.45
CA GLU A 124 14.49 -12.45 14.88
C GLU A 124 15.80 -13.15 15.25
N THR A 125 16.19 -14.17 14.49
CA THR A 125 17.47 -14.87 14.67
C THR A 125 18.65 -13.92 14.48
N ARG A 126 18.61 -13.04 13.48
CA ARG A 126 19.66 -12.04 13.23
C ARG A 126 19.72 -10.97 14.31
N LYS A 127 18.57 -10.53 14.85
CA LYS A 127 18.47 -9.58 15.97
C LYS A 127 19.06 -10.22 17.24
N ARG A 128 18.72 -11.49 17.52
CA ARG A 128 19.25 -12.25 18.66
C ARG A 128 20.78 -12.42 18.61
N ASN A 129 21.32 -12.72 17.43
CA ASN A 129 22.77 -12.87 17.23
C ASN A 129 23.53 -11.55 17.37
N ARG A 130 22.93 -10.40 16.98
CA ARG A 130 23.55 -9.08 17.16
C ARG A 130 23.56 -8.61 18.62
N THR A 131 22.56 -8.99 19.42
CA THR A 131 22.49 -8.64 20.86
C THR A 131 23.42 -9.47 21.71
N SER A 132 23.90 -10.62 21.21
CA SER A 132 24.91 -11.46 21.91
C SER A 132 26.33 -10.94 21.73
N ALA A 133 26.60 -10.05 20.77
CA ALA A 133 27.98 -9.62 20.42
C ALA A 133 28.42 -8.29 21.07
N GLY A 134 27.63 -7.68 21.95
CA GLY A 134 28.03 -6.44 22.62
C GLY A 134 27.08 -6.07 23.74
N ARG A 135 27.43 -6.43 24.97
CA ARG A 135 26.73 -5.95 26.17
C ARG A 135 27.12 -4.51 26.46
N LEU A 136 26.29 -3.55 26.05
CA LEU A 136 26.11 -2.29 26.77
C LEU A 136 24.89 -2.46 27.68
N PRO A 137 24.92 -1.95 28.93
CA PRO A 137 23.80 -2.06 29.86
C PRO A 137 22.60 -1.36 29.28
N ALA A 138 21.47 -2.06 29.26
CA ALA A 138 20.21 -1.59 28.74
C ALA A 138 19.70 -0.39 29.54
N LEU A 139 19.85 0.80 29.00
CA LEU A 139 18.95 1.91 29.36
C LEU A 139 17.57 1.51 28.83
N GLY A 140 16.65 1.22 29.78
CA GLY A 140 15.23 1.07 29.58
C GLY A 140 14.78 0.45 28.25
N ARG A 141 14.70 -0.86 28.15
CA ARG A 141 13.92 -1.52 27.09
C ARG A 141 12.48 -1.04 27.25
N LEU A 142 12.05 -0.13 26.38
CA LEU A 142 10.63 0.08 26.19
C LEU A 142 10.03 -1.28 25.82
N PRO A 143 8.90 -1.68 26.46
CA PRO A 143 8.24 -2.92 26.09
C PRO A 143 8.04 -2.95 24.58
N ASP A 144 8.27 -4.10 23.93
CA ASP A 144 8.01 -4.28 22.48
C ASP A 144 6.54 -3.96 22.11
N GLU A 145 5.68 -3.78 23.10
CA GLU A 145 4.26 -3.45 23.00
C GLU A 145 3.98 -2.06 23.62
N ASN A 146 4.30 -1.01 22.87
CA ASN A 146 3.85 0.33 23.18
C ASN A 146 2.54 0.66 22.43
N PHE A 147 1.84 1.71 22.85
CA PHE A 147 0.60 2.17 22.23
C PHE A 147 0.69 2.27 20.70
N TYR A 148 1.78 2.85 20.18
CA TYR A 148 2.00 3.01 18.73
C TYR A 148 2.16 1.67 18.03
N SER A 149 2.85 0.71 18.62
CA SER A 149 3.04 -0.61 18.01
C SER A 149 1.72 -1.39 17.94
N VAL A 150 0.91 -1.29 18.99
CA VAL A 150 -0.43 -1.91 19.01
C VAL A 150 -1.34 -1.26 17.97
N LEU A 151 -1.41 0.08 17.95
CA LEU A 151 -2.23 0.80 16.99
C LEU A 151 -1.83 0.50 15.55
N SER A 152 -0.52 0.53 15.26
CA SER A 152 0.02 0.21 13.93
C SER A 152 -0.27 -1.23 13.51
N LYS A 153 -0.09 -2.21 14.40
CA LYS A 153 -0.42 -3.62 14.12
C LYS A 153 -1.91 -3.80 13.87
N THR A 154 -2.77 -3.16 14.68
CA THR A 154 -4.23 -3.19 14.49
C THR A 154 -4.62 -2.64 13.13
N PHE A 155 -4.07 -1.48 12.75
CA PHE A 155 -4.31 -0.88 11.45
C PHE A 155 -3.89 -1.80 10.30
N VAL A 156 -2.69 -2.38 10.38
CA VAL A 156 -2.21 -3.36 9.39
C VAL A 156 -3.12 -4.58 9.29
N MET A 157 -3.60 -5.12 10.42
CA MET A 157 -4.54 -6.25 10.41
C MET A 157 -5.86 -5.89 9.72
N MET A 158 -6.39 -4.68 9.95
CA MET A 158 -7.60 -4.19 9.28
C MET A 158 -7.38 -4.06 7.77
N LEU A 159 -6.26 -3.44 7.34
CA LEU A 159 -5.89 -3.34 5.93
C LEU A 159 -5.84 -4.71 5.26
N GLN A 160 -5.14 -5.66 5.88
CA GLN A 160 -5.00 -7.02 5.34
C GLN A 160 -6.34 -7.73 5.22
N ARG A 161 -7.18 -7.61 6.25
CA ARG A 161 -8.49 -8.23 6.24
C ARG A 161 -9.41 -7.63 5.18
N ASN A 162 -9.43 -6.30 5.06
CA ASN A 162 -10.22 -5.62 4.03
C ASN A 162 -9.74 -5.97 2.61
N ALA A 163 -8.41 -6.02 2.38
CA ALA A 163 -7.86 -6.44 1.09
C ALA A 163 -8.28 -7.87 0.71
N GLU A 164 -8.29 -8.80 1.68
CA GLU A 164 -8.74 -10.17 1.44
C GLU A 164 -10.24 -10.25 1.15
N LEU A 165 -11.06 -9.52 1.90
CA LEU A 165 -12.50 -9.47 1.66
C LEU A 165 -12.81 -8.90 0.29
N THR A 166 -12.14 -7.83 -0.11
CA THR A 166 -12.32 -7.24 -1.45
C THR A 166 -11.92 -8.24 -2.54
N ALA A 167 -10.77 -8.93 -2.37
CA ALA A 167 -10.35 -9.95 -3.34
C ALA A 167 -11.27 -11.18 -3.40
N GLN A 168 -12.01 -11.48 -2.33
CA GLN A 168 -13.04 -12.54 -2.34
C GLN A 168 -14.32 -12.10 -3.04
N LEU A 169 -14.73 -10.83 -2.85
CA LEU A 169 -15.93 -10.25 -3.46
C LEU A 169 -15.71 -9.93 -4.94
N TYR A 170 -14.51 -9.50 -5.30
CA TYR A 170 -14.10 -9.13 -6.65
C TYR A 170 -12.84 -9.90 -7.04
N PRO A 171 -12.95 -11.21 -7.35
CA PRO A 171 -11.79 -12.06 -7.60
C PRO A 171 -10.97 -11.54 -8.79
N PRO A 172 -9.68 -11.22 -8.60
CA PRO A 172 -8.80 -10.88 -9.71
C PRO A 172 -8.40 -12.14 -10.50
N ASP A 173 -8.24 -11.99 -11.82
CA ASP A 173 -7.75 -13.07 -12.68
C ASP A 173 -6.26 -13.36 -12.39
N ILE A 174 -5.50 -12.30 -12.09
CA ILE A 174 -4.08 -12.41 -11.74
C ILE A 174 -3.85 -11.66 -10.43
N ARG A 175 -3.34 -12.35 -9.42
CA ARG A 175 -3.05 -11.78 -8.11
C ARG A 175 -1.57 -11.83 -7.78
N VAL A 176 -1.00 -10.68 -7.43
CA VAL A 176 0.38 -10.53 -6.96
C VAL A 176 0.37 -10.06 -5.52
N ASP A 177 0.83 -10.89 -4.59
CA ASP A 177 0.93 -10.56 -3.17
C ASP A 177 2.40 -10.25 -2.79
N ILE A 178 2.63 -9.07 -2.25
CA ILE A 178 3.94 -8.65 -1.71
C ILE A 178 3.79 -8.54 -0.19
N PRO A 179 4.46 -9.42 0.58
CA PRO A 179 4.38 -9.40 2.04
C PRO A 179 4.87 -8.07 2.62
N MET A 180 4.11 -7.47 3.52
CA MET A 180 4.44 -6.17 4.14
C MET A 180 5.80 -6.15 4.83
N ASN A 181 6.26 -7.29 5.35
CA ASN A 181 7.56 -7.39 6.01
C ASN A 181 8.74 -7.58 5.03
N ARG A 182 8.49 -7.63 3.71
CA ARG A 182 9.55 -7.77 2.70
C ARG A 182 10.43 -6.53 2.61
N PHE A 183 9.80 -5.35 2.66
CA PHE A 183 10.45 -4.05 2.63
C PHE A 183 9.93 -3.17 3.76
N GLY A 184 10.74 -2.21 4.20
CA GLY A 184 10.28 -1.19 5.14
C GLY A 184 9.47 -0.11 4.42
N GLY A 185 8.50 0.50 5.10
CA GLY A 185 7.67 1.57 4.52
C GLY A 185 8.45 2.81 4.03
N PHE A 186 9.74 2.92 4.42
CA PHE A 186 10.61 4.04 4.05
C PHE A 186 11.88 3.61 3.31
N ASP A 187 11.87 2.44 2.71
CA ASP A 187 13.00 1.87 1.95
C ASP A 187 13.11 2.49 0.53
N TYR A 188 12.92 3.80 0.39
CA TYR A 188 12.97 4.51 -0.90
C TYR A 188 14.32 4.42 -1.60
N ASP A 189 15.41 4.21 -0.86
CA ASP A 189 16.75 3.94 -1.39
C ASP A 189 16.87 2.58 -2.07
N LYS A 190 15.88 1.69 -1.90
CA LYS A 190 15.86 0.33 -2.44
C LYS A 190 14.93 0.16 -3.65
N ALA A 191 14.58 1.26 -4.34
CA ALA A 191 13.62 1.25 -5.44
C ALA A 191 13.93 0.18 -6.51
N ALA A 192 15.18 0.04 -6.94
CA ALA A 192 15.59 -0.98 -7.90
C ALA A 192 15.31 -2.40 -7.42
N ARG A 193 15.55 -2.69 -6.13
CA ARG A 193 15.29 -4.00 -5.52
C ARG A 193 13.80 -4.28 -5.38
N ILE A 194 13.02 -3.27 -4.98
CA ILE A 194 11.56 -3.35 -4.87
C ILE A 194 10.95 -3.63 -6.24
N SER A 195 11.39 -2.90 -7.26
CA SER A 195 10.95 -3.06 -8.65
C SER A 195 11.30 -4.44 -9.21
N SER A 196 12.51 -4.95 -8.92
CA SER A 196 12.93 -6.31 -9.32
C SER A 196 12.06 -7.39 -8.67
N GLU A 197 11.73 -7.26 -7.39
CA GLU A 197 10.85 -8.19 -6.69
C GLU A 197 9.43 -8.18 -7.28
N GLY A 198 8.88 -6.99 -7.56
CA GLY A 198 7.57 -6.85 -8.20
C GLY A 198 7.52 -7.53 -9.57
N ARG A 199 8.55 -7.30 -10.41
CA ARG A 199 8.66 -7.96 -11.74
C ARG A 199 8.75 -9.48 -11.63
N ARG A 200 9.52 -9.99 -10.67
CA ARG A 200 9.63 -11.44 -10.44
C ARG A 200 8.29 -12.05 -10.09
N ARG A 201 7.60 -11.48 -9.12
CA ARG A 201 6.29 -11.98 -8.66
C ARG A 201 5.22 -11.87 -9.74
N MET A 202 5.20 -10.78 -10.50
CA MET A 202 4.29 -10.66 -11.64
C MET A 202 4.54 -11.73 -12.68
N ARG A 203 5.80 -12.03 -13.03
CA ARG A 203 6.13 -13.09 -13.96
C ARG A 203 5.65 -14.45 -13.46
N GLU A 204 5.89 -14.77 -12.19
CA GLU A 204 5.43 -16.02 -11.58
C GLU A 204 3.89 -16.14 -11.62
N ALA A 205 3.18 -15.03 -11.36
CA ALA A 205 1.73 -15.00 -11.41
C ALA A 205 1.17 -15.17 -12.84
N LEU A 206 1.82 -14.55 -13.84
CA LEU A 206 1.48 -14.71 -15.26
C LEU A 206 1.71 -16.14 -15.73
N GLU A 207 2.86 -16.74 -15.42
CA GLU A 207 3.16 -18.14 -15.77
C GLU A 207 2.13 -19.12 -15.17
N LEU A 208 1.68 -18.84 -13.94
CA LEU A 208 0.65 -19.63 -13.28
C LEU A 208 -0.70 -19.50 -14.01
N TYR A 209 -1.08 -18.27 -14.34
CA TYR A 209 -2.29 -17.97 -15.07
C TYR A 209 -2.32 -18.67 -16.44
N GLU A 210 -1.24 -18.56 -17.21
CA GLU A 210 -1.11 -19.22 -18.53
C GLU A 210 -1.21 -20.73 -18.42
N LYS A 211 -0.53 -21.35 -17.47
CA LYS A 211 -0.61 -22.81 -17.24
C LYS A 211 -2.03 -23.26 -16.92
N THR A 212 -2.74 -22.48 -16.09
CA THR A 212 -4.10 -22.82 -15.66
C THR A 212 -5.09 -22.73 -16.83
N HIS A 213 -4.95 -21.72 -17.69
CA HIS A 213 -5.85 -21.50 -18.82
C HIS A 213 -5.51 -22.36 -20.04
N ASN A 214 -4.22 -22.66 -20.30
CA ASN A 214 -3.81 -23.56 -21.39
C ASN A 214 -4.18 -25.03 -21.12
N ILE A 215 -4.30 -25.46 -19.87
CA ILE A 215 -4.78 -26.80 -19.54
C ILE A 215 -6.24 -26.97 -19.96
N HIS A 216 -7.06 -25.93 -19.86
CA HIS A 216 -8.47 -25.97 -20.30
C HIS A 216 -8.63 -25.91 -21.82
N SER A 217 -7.71 -25.28 -22.54
CA SER A 217 -7.76 -25.25 -24.03
C SER A 217 -7.36 -26.57 -24.67
N SER A 218 -6.55 -27.41 -24.00
CA SER A 218 -6.12 -28.74 -24.50
C SER A 218 -7.07 -29.89 -24.13
N SER A 219 -8.11 -29.65 -23.35
CA SER A 219 -9.06 -30.67 -22.87
C SER A 219 -10.46 -30.55 -23.48
N SER A 220 -10.69 -29.77 -24.53
CA SER A 220 -11.92 -29.83 -25.32
C SER A 220 -11.84 -31.04 -26.26
N PRO A 221 -12.65 -32.11 -26.05
CA PRO A 221 -12.74 -33.21 -27.02
C PRO A 221 -13.45 -32.70 -28.26
N ALA A 222 -12.90 -33.08 -29.41
CA ALA A 222 -13.47 -32.92 -30.73
C ALA A 222 -14.82 -33.73 -30.86
#